data_757e314a4975692be790f82530120bca
#
_entry.id   757e314a4975692be790f82530120bca
#
_cell.length_a   1.000
_cell.length_b   1.000
_cell.length_c   1.000
_cell.angle_alpha   90.00
_cell.angle_beta   90.00
_cell.angle_gamma   90.00
#
_symmetry.space_group_name_H-M   'P 1'
#
loop_
_entity.id
_entity.type
_entity.pdbx_description
1 polymer ?
#
loop_
_entity_poly.entity_id
_entity_poly.type
_entity_poly.pdbx_seq_one_letter_code
_entity_poly.pdbx_strand_id
1 'polypeptide(L)'
;MEQDFQLVSVDAVNAKHVGTVFRSVYGNDFPIQYVYQPEAVAAEIAAERLTAVLAFDAAGQPAGYVSMFKNAPNFQLWEVGNMVVNPVYKQSRLSLLLANCCQNAELMNIAGSDGLYSEAVCHHYMTQVGSAKAGMADYALEIDQLAGSSFKEHCADTERISCVFNFIEYTKPSLPTYIPNVYEDMARTLLQPLKKRDILASTAVLPQQGNLRQEEKYYEFAGTWKLAVWETGATWSEDVAALLAEAARRNVVSLQVAVNMALPHLGAAVEELRKQGFFFGGVLPRWFGSDGLLMQVVLGGEPNFAGAKLYTQTARTLRQYCQADWELRKT
;
A
#
# COMPACT_ATOMS: atom_id res chain seq x y z
N MET A 1 15.70 -33.76 -2.46
CA MET A 1 14.87 -33.83 -3.69
C MET A 1 14.24 -32.47 -3.90
N GLU A 2 14.41 -31.89 -5.08
CA GLU A 2 13.77 -30.63 -5.44
C GLU A 2 12.26 -30.91 -5.55
N GLN A 3 11.46 -30.23 -4.74
CA GLN A 3 10.01 -30.37 -4.81
C GLN A 3 9.49 -29.59 -6.03
N ASP A 4 8.81 -30.30 -6.93
CA ASP A 4 8.15 -29.67 -8.07
C ASP A 4 6.76 -29.16 -7.67
N PHE A 5 6.46 -27.92 -8.12
CA PHE A 5 5.17 -27.28 -7.90
C PHE A 5 4.56 -26.90 -9.24
N GLN A 6 3.28 -27.22 -9.39
CA GLN A 6 2.49 -26.74 -10.51
C GLN A 6 1.83 -25.42 -10.13
N LEU A 7 2.04 -24.38 -10.94
CA LEU A 7 1.44 -23.06 -10.76
C LEU A 7 0.24 -22.93 -11.70
N VAL A 8 -0.92 -22.56 -11.15
CA VAL A 8 -2.19 -22.48 -11.87
C VAL A 8 -2.90 -21.19 -11.52
N SER A 9 -3.36 -20.43 -12.53
CA SER A 9 -4.23 -19.28 -12.30
C SER A 9 -5.51 -19.70 -11.61
N VAL A 10 -5.97 -18.89 -10.65
CA VAL A 10 -7.22 -19.16 -9.94
C VAL A 10 -8.41 -18.85 -10.82
N ASP A 11 -9.35 -19.77 -10.85
CA ASP A 11 -10.63 -19.67 -11.54
C ASP A 11 -11.78 -20.17 -10.63
N ALA A 12 -13.00 -20.18 -11.15
CA ALA A 12 -14.17 -20.63 -10.40
C ALA A 12 -14.10 -22.10 -9.97
N VAL A 13 -13.32 -22.95 -10.67
CA VAL A 13 -13.23 -24.40 -10.38
C VAL A 13 -12.27 -24.66 -9.24
N ASN A 14 -11.11 -23.96 -9.23
CA ASN A 14 -10.04 -24.17 -8.26
C ASN A 14 -10.05 -23.18 -7.08
N ALA A 15 -10.90 -22.14 -7.09
CA ALA A 15 -11.06 -21.16 -6.00
C ALA A 15 -11.30 -21.80 -4.62
N LYS A 16 -11.93 -23.01 -4.58
CA LYS A 16 -12.13 -23.79 -3.35
C LYS A 16 -10.84 -24.12 -2.58
N HIS A 17 -9.69 -24.15 -3.27
CA HIS A 17 -8.40 -24.45 -2.68
C HIS A 17 -7.74 -23.24 -2.03
N VAL A 18 -8.18 -21.99 -2.33
CA VAL A 18 -7.65 -20.76 -1.74
C VAL A 18 -7.80 -20.81 -0.22
N GLY A 19 -9.01 -21.00 0.28
CA GLY A 19 -9.27 -21.10 1.71
C GLY A 19 -8.48 -22.22 2.42
N THR A 20 -8.12 -23.29 1.72
CA THR A 20 -7.30 -24.38 2.28
C THR A 20 -5.88 -23.88 2.58
N VAL A 21 -5.28 -23.12 1.65
CA VAL A 21 -3.94 -22.53 1.88
C VAL A 21 -3.98 -21.54 3.03
N PHE A 22 -4.96 -20.65 3.09
CA PHE A 22 -5.08 -19.67 4.18
C PHE A 22 -5.29 -20.34 5.54
N ARG A 23 -6.16 -21.35 5.61
CA ARG A 23 -6.38 -22.11 6.86
C ARG A 23 -5.13 -22.81 7.37
N SER A 24 -4.22 -23.21 6.51
CA SER A 24 -2.97 -23.87 6.93
C SER A 24 -2.03 -22.96 7.73
N VAL A 25 -2.20 -21.63 7.60
CA VAL A 25 -1.36 -20.61 8.27
C VAL A 25 -2.14 -19.86 9.33
N TYR A 26 -3.35 -19.43 9.02
CA TYR A 26 -4.15 -18.51 9.84
C TYR A 26 -5.38 -19.15 10.50
N GLY A 27 -5.64 -20.45 10.30
CA GLY A 27 -6.93 -21.01 10.67
C GLY A 27 -8.06 -20.27 9.93
N ASN A 28 -9.00 -19.70 10.68
CA ASN A 28 -10.08 -18.86 10.13
C ASN A 28 -9.90 -17.36 10.45
N ASP A 29 -8.72 -16.97 10.97
CA ASP A 29 -8.50 -15.64 11.56
C ASP A 29 -7.86 -14.63 10.58
N PHE A 30 -7.69 -15.00 9.30
CA PHE A 30 -7.18 -14.03 8.33
C PHE A 30 -8.18 -12.88 8.16
N PRO A 31 -7.75 -11.60 8.27
CA PRO A 31 -8.69 -10.46 8.31
C PRO A 31 -9.60 -10.34 7.09
N ILE A 32 -9.11 -10.76 5.92
CA ILE A 32 -9.85 -10.68 4.64
C ILE A 32 -10.67 -11.96 4.46
N GLN A 33 -11.91 -11.96 4.97
CA GLN A 33 -12.73 -13.16 5.10
C GLN A 33 -13.20 -13.79 3.78
N TYR A 34 -13.25 -13.04 2.67
CA TYR A 34 -13.68 -13.60 1.39
C TYR A 34 -12.77 -14.71 0.87
N VAL A 35 -11.48 -14.77 1.29
CA VAL A 35 -10.54 -15.82 0.88
C VAL A 35 -11.00 -17.23 1.28
N TYR A 36 -11.88 -17.34 2.28
CA TYR A 36 -12.48 -18.60 2.74
C TYR A 36 -13.76 -18.99 1.99
N GLN A 37 -14.25 -18.13 1.10
CA GLN A 37 -15.51 -18.28 0.37
C GLN A 37 -15.22 -18.41 -1.14
N PRO A 38 -15.22 -19.62 -1.69
CA PRO A 38 -14.87 -19.86 -3.11
C PRO A 38 -15.66 -19.01 -4.09
N GLU A 39 -16.96 -18.83 -3.83
CA GLU A 39 -17.86 -18.04 -4.69
C GLU A 39 -17.48 -16.55 -4.66
N ALA A 40 -17.06 -16.03 -3.51
CA ALA A 40 -16.62 -14.65 -3.40
C ALA A 40 -15.27 -14.45 -4.10
N VAL A 41 -14.32 -15.37 -3.98
CA VAL A 41 -13.05 -15.33 -4.73
C VAL A 41 -13.34 -15.34 -6.23
N ALA A 42 -14.21 -16.25 -6.70
CA ALA A 42 -14.58 -16.35 -8.12
C ALA A 42 -15.27 -15.06 -8.62
N ALA A 43 -16.12 -14.43 -7.80
CA ALA A 43 -16.79 -13.17 -8.13
C ALA A 43 -15.79 -12.00 -8.25
N GLU A 44 -14.78 -11.91 -7.37
CA GLU A 44 -13.73 -10.89 -7.47
C GLU A 44 -12.88 -11.06 -8.74
N ILE A 45 -12.58 -12.31 -9.12
CA ILE A 45 -11.86 -12.62 -10.37
C ILE A 45 -12.72 -12.25 -11.59
N ALA A 46 -13.99 -12.66 -11.61
CA ALA A 46 -14.91 -12.35 -12.71
C ALA A 46 -15.14 -10.84 -12.89
N ALA A 47 -15.04 -10.07 -11.80
CA ALA A 47 -15.14 -8.61 -11.81
C ALA A 47 -13.79 -7.91 -12.12
N GLU A 48 -12.74 -8.67 -12.46
CA GLU A 48 -11.38 -8.17 -12.74
C GLU A 48 -10.78 -7.32 -11.61
N ARG A 49 -11.20 -7.56 -10.36
CA ARG A 49 -10.65 -6.92 -9.15
C ARG A 49 -9.60 -7.75 -8.45
N LEU A 50 -9.54 -9.05 -8.76
CA LEU A 50 -8.58 -10.01 -8.22
C LEU A 50 -8.00 -10.85 -9.35
N THR A 51 -6.71 -11.10 -9.30
CA THR A 51 -6.04 -12.15 -10.04
C THR A 51 -5.12 -12.91 -9.09
N ALA A 52 -5.00 -14.21 -9.24
CA ALA A 52 -4.26 -15.03 -8.29
C ALA A 52 -3.70 -16.31 -8.90
N VAL A 53 -2.67 -16.84 -8.26
CA VAL A 53 -2.05 -18.11 -8.60
C VAL A 53 -2.06 -19.02 -7.37
N LEU A 54 -2.50 -20.26 -7.58
CA LEU A 54 -2.32 -21.39 -6.66
C LEU A 54 -1.13 -22.22 -7.09
N ALA A 55 -0.36 -22.67 -6.12
CA ALA A 55 0.66 -23.70 -6.30
C ALA A 55 0.15 -25.03 -5.73
N PHE A 56 0.31 -26.08 -6.49
CA PHE A 56 0.03 -27.45 -6.08
C PHE A 56 1.32 -28.26 -6.05
N ASP A 57 1.45 -29.17 -5.10
CA ASP A 57 2.53 -30.14 -5.07
C ASP A 57 2.31 -31.29 -6.07
N ALA A 58 3.26 -32.21 -6.17
CA ALA A 58 3.19 -33.36 -7.06
C ALA A 58 2.01 -34.33 -6.76
N ALA A 59 1.43 -34.27 -5.57
CA ALA A 59 0.26 -35.03 -5.17
C ALA A 59 -1.06 -34.27 -5.39
N GLY A 60 -1.00 -33.06 -5.98
CA GLY A 60 -2.16 -32.21 -6.22
C GLY A 60 -2.69 -31.51 -4.97
N GLN A 61 -1.88 -31.40 -3.88
CA GLN A 61 -2.28 -30.70 -2.68
C GLN A 61 -1.94 -29.21 -2.79
N PRO A 62 -2.83 -28.29 -2.34
CA PRO A 62 -2.58 -26.87 -2.39
C PRO A 62 -1.44 -26.47 -1.42
N ALA A 63 -0.35 -25.98 -2.00
CA ALA A 63 0.91 -25.69 -1.33
C ALA A 63 1.13 -24.21 -1.05
N GLY A 64 0.60 -23.33 -1.89
CA GLY A 64 0.78 -21.89 -1.73
C GLY A 64 -0.15 -21.06 -2.61
N TYR A 65 -0.19 -19.77 -2.33
CA TYR A 65 -1.06 -18.81 -3.00
C TYR A 65 -0.37 -17.44 -3.07
N VAL A 66 -0.61 -16.72 -4.13
CA VAL A 66 -0.28 -15.28 -4.25
C VAL A 66 -1.37 -14.60 -5.08
N SER A 67 -1.68 -13.37 -4.74
CA SER A 67 -2.65 -12.59 -5.50
C SER A 67 -2.18 -11.18 -5.81
N MET A 68 -2.84 -10.59 -6.79
CA MET A 68 -2.88 -9.16 -7.04
C MET A 68 -4.34 -8.72 -7.04
N PHE A 69 -4.59 -7.55 -6.48
CA PHE A 69 -5.94 -7.01 -6.36
C PHE A 69 -5.96 -5.50 -6.55
N LYS A 70 -7.12 -4.96 -6.95
CA LYS A 70 -7.31 -3.54 -7.19
C LYS A 70 -7.73 -2.86 -5.91
N ASN A 71 -6.79 -2.16 -5.26
CA ASN A 71 -7.00 -1.47 -4.00
C ASN A 71 -6.64 0.03 -4.05
N ALA A 72 -5.97 0.49 -5.11
CA ALA A 72 -5.75 1.90 -5.36
C ALA A 72 -7.00 2.56 -5.98
N PRO A 73 -7.18 3.90 -5.82
CA PRO A 73 -8.23 4.63 -6.54
C PRO A 73 -8.02 4.60 -8.07
N ASN A 74 -6.80 4.47 -8.54
CA ASN A 74 -6.51 4.16 -9.94
C ASN A 74 -6.66 2.67 -10.22
N PHE A 75 -7.73 2.27 -10.86
CA PHE A 75 -8.01 0.88 -11.24
C PHE A 75 -7.02 0.25 -12.25
N GLN A 76 -6.07 1.03 -12.78
CA GLN A 76 -4.98 0.50 -13.60
C GLN A 76 -3.76 0.07 -12.77
N LEU A 77 -3.81 0.24 -11.44
CA LEU A 77 -2.80 -0.29 -10.51
C LEU A 77 -3.25 -1.62 -9.91
N TRP A 78 -2.28 -2.50 -9.70
CA TRP A 78 -2.48 -3.74 -8.98
C TRP A 78 -1.61 -3.77 -7.73
N GLU A 79 -2.21 -4.11 -6.60
CA GLU A 79 -1.49 -4.41 -5.36
C GLU A 79 -1.07 -5.87 -5.34
N VAL A 80 0.22 -6.11 -5.16
CA VAL A 80 0.76 -7.45 -4.91
C VAL A 80 0.64 -7.75 -3.42
N GLY A 81 -0.11 -8.78 -3.06
CA GLY A 81 -0.30 -9.12 -1.65
C GLY A 81 -0.78 -10.54 -1.44
N ASN A 82 -1.10 -10.82 -0.18
CA ASN A 82 -1.67 -12.10 0.23
C ASN A 82 -0.83 -13.33 -0.21
N MET A 83 0.51 -13.20 -0.18
CA MET A 83 1.36 -14.36 -0.44
C MET A 83 1.36 -15.28 0.78
N VAL A 84 0.87 -16.51 0.59
CA VAL A 84 0.76 -17.52 1.65
C VAL A 84 1.39 -18.82 1.18
N VAL A 85 2.27 -19.39 2.02
CA VAL A 85 2.89 -20.70 1.79
C VAL A 85 2.52 -21.62 2.93
N ASN A 86 1.95 -22.77 2.61
CA ASN A 86 1.63 -23.78 3.59
C ASN A 86 2.90 -24.17 4.39
N PRO A 87 2.86 -24.20 5.72
CA PRO A 87 4.01 -24.45 6.59
C PRO A 87 4.87 -25.66 6.22
N VAL A 88 4.27 -26.70 5.67
CA VAL A 88 4.96 -27.92 5.20
C VAL A 88 6.01 -27.60 4.12
N TYR A 89 5.83 -26.51 3.37
CA TYR A 89 6.71 -26.09 2.25
C TYR A 89 7.56 -24.85 2.55
N LYS A 90 7.58 -24.34 3.79
CA LYS A 90 8.33 -23.11 4.18
C LYS A 90 9.82 -23.16 3.81
N GLN A 91 10.44 -24.34 3.81
CA GLN A 91 11.86 -24.51 3.48
C GLN A 91 12.13 -24.82 2.00
N SER A 92 11.10 -24.82 1.17
CA SER A 92 11.22 -25.02 -0.28
C SER A 92 11.44 -23.68 -1.04
N ARG A 93 11.67 -23.78 -2.35
CA ARG A 93 11.72 -22.60 -3.23
C ARG A 93 10.34 -21.98 -3.56
N LEU A 94 9.25 -22.48 -2.96
CA LEU A 94 7.88 -22.08 -3.33
C LEU A 94 7.62 -20.59 -3.19
N SER A 95 8.11 -19.95 -2.10
CA SER A 95 7.97 -18.49 -1.93
C SER A 95 8.60 -17.70 -3.08
N LEU A 96 9.75 -18.15 -3.57
CA LEU A 96 10.42 -17.52 -4.71
C LEU A 96 9.64 -17.73 -6.02
N LEU A 97 9.09 -18.93 -6.22
CA LEU A 97 8.27 -19.23 -7.39
C LEU A 97 7.01 -18.35 -7.42
N LEU A 98 6.32 -18.21 -6.29
CA LEU A 98 5.14 -17.35 -6.16
C LEU A 98 5.48 -15.87 -6.38
N ALA A 99 6.60 -15.38 -5.82
CA ALA A 99 7.07 -14.02 -6.07
C ALA A 99 7.36 -13.76 -7.55
N ASN A 100 7.97 -14.73 -8.23
CA ASN A 100 8.25 -14.63 -9.67
C ASN A 100 6.97 -14.63 -10.53
N CYS A 101 5.89 -15.31 -10.09
CA CYS A 101 4.61 -15.27 -10.79
C CYS A 101 4.07 -13.86 -10.94
N CYS A 102 4.29 -13.00 -9.93
CA CYS A 102 3.80 -11.62 -9.93
C CYS A 102 4.39 -10.77 -11.06
N GLN A 103 5.49 -11.19 -11.67
CA GLN A 103 6.09 -10.52 -12.84
C GLN A 103 5.63 -11.11 -14.18
N ASN A 104 4.90 -12.20 -14.16
CA ASN A 104 4.37 -12.83 -15.37
C ASN A 104 3.00 -12.23 -15.70
N ALA A 105 3.00 -11.22 -16.59
CA ALA A 105 1.80 -10.48 -16.97
C ALA A 105 0.71 -11.36 -17.61
N GLU A 106 1.11 -12.42 -18.31
CA GLU A 106 0.17 -13.37 -18.92
C GLU A 106 -0.49 -14.25 -17.86
N LEU A 107 0.31 -14.86 -16.95
CA LEU A 107 -0.19 -15.71 -15.87
C LEU A 107 -1.11 -14.93 -14.91
N MET A 108 -0.77 -13.67 -14.64
CA MET A 108 -1.52 -12.80 -13.73
C MET A 108 -2.58 -11.93 -14.43
N ASN A 109 -2.70 -12.02 -15.77
CA ASN A 109 -3.67 -11.24 -16.55
C ASN A 109 -3.67 -9.72 -16.22
N ILE A 110 -2.49 -9.11 -16.16
CA ILE A 110 -2.31 -7.69 -15.81
C ILE A 110 -1.84 -6.83 -16.98
N ALA A 111 -2.03 -7.31 -18.19
CA ALA A 111 -1.67 -6.56 -19.41
C ALA A 111 -2.37 -5.18 -19.44
N GLY A 112 -1.62 -4.14 -19.80
CA GLY A 112 -2.13 -2.78 -19.87
C GLY A 112 -2.22 -2.04 -18.52
N SER A 113 -1.71 -2.62 -17.43
CA SER A 113 -1.64 -1.92 -16.14
C SER A 113 -0.65 -0.75 -16.15
N ASP A 114 -0.90 0.25 -15.31
CA ASP A 114 0.00 1.39 -15.12
C ASP A 114 1.25 1.02 -14.31
N GLY A 115 1.13 0.05 -13.43
CA GLY A 115 2.19 -0.44 -12.56
C GLY A 115 1.68 -1.40 -11.49
N LEU A 116 2.65 -1.94 -10.73
CA LEU A 116 2.40 -2.77 -9.57
C LEU A 116 2.93 -2.08 -8.31
N TYR A 117 2.23 -2.24 -7.20
CA TYR A 117 2.72 -1.83 -5.90
C TYR A 117 2.54 -2.91 -4.85
N SER A 118 3.24 -2.78 -3.74
CA SER A 118 3.04 -3.58 -2.55
C SER A 118 3.23 -2.72 -1.30
N GLU A 119 2.55 -3.06 -0.23
CA GLU A 119 2.74 -2.50 1.11
C GLU A 119 3.53 -3.51 1.95
N ALA A 120 4.85 -3.46 1.82
CA ALA A 120 5.75 -4.44 2.44
C ALA A 120 5.93 -4.16 3.92
N VAL A 121 5.50 -5.10 4.76
CA VAL A 121 5.56 -4.99 6.23
C VAL A 121 6.98 -4.80 6.76
N CYS A 122 7.15 -3.97 7.81
CA CYS A 122 8.44 -3.59 8.37
C CYS A 122 8.81 -4.33 9.66
N HIS A 123 8.06 -5.33 10.12
CA HIS A 123 8.48 -6.14 11.27
C HIS A 123 9.56 -7.19 10.89
N HIS A 124 9.78 -7.42 9.59
CA HIS A 124 10.87 -8.22 9.03
C HIS A 124 11.29 -7.71 7.64
N TYR A 125 12.39 -8.26 7.09
CA TYR A 125 12.91 -7.83 5.79
C TYR A 125 12.40 -8.64 4.58
N MET A 126 11.78 -9.80 4.79
CA MET A 126 11.55 -10.78 3.72
C MET A 126 10.69 -10.26 2.58
N THR A 127 9.57 -9.59 2.89
CA THR A 127 8.69 -8.99 1.87
C THR A 127 9.40 -7.88 1.11
N GLN A 128 10.15 -7.01 1.79
CA GLN A 128 10.92 -5.92 1.18
C GLN A 128 12.03 -6.45 0.26
N VAL A 129 12.72 -7.53 0.66
CA VAL A 129 13.71 -8.21 -0.20
C VAL A 129 13.03 -8.78 -1.45
N GLY A 130 11.84 -9.37 -1.30
CA GLY A 130 11.03 -9.86 -2.41
C GLY A 130 10.69 -8.75 -3.39
N SER A 131 10.15 -7.63 -2.91
CA SER A 131 9.81 -6.46 -3.73
C SER A 131 11.04 -5.88 -4.45
N ALA A 132 12.17 -5.72 -3.74
CA ALA A 132 13.41 -5.22 -4.34
C ALA A 132 13.95 -6.15 -5.44
N LYS A 133 13.91 -7.49 -5.24
CA LYS A 133 14.28 -8.47 -6.26
C LYS A 133 13.34 -8.47 -7.46
N ALA A 134 12.08 -8.12 -7.24
CA ALA A 134 11.08 -7.91 -8.27
C ALA A 134 11.27 -6.58 -9.05
N GLY A 135 12.30 -5.79 -8.73
CA GLY A 135 12.57 -4.51 -9.39
C GLY A 135 11.70 -3.36 -8.90
N MET A 136 10.95 -3.55 -7.81
CA MET A 136 10.19 -2.47 -7.17
C MET A 136 11.12 -1.57 -6.35
N ALA A 137 10.93 -0.26 -6.43
CA ALA A 137 11.61 0.72 -5.60
C ALA A 137 10.68 1.26 -4.50
N ASP A 138 11.27 1.86 -3.45
CA ASP A 138 10.54 2.39 -2.30
C ASP A 138 10.15 3.85 -2.55
N TYR A 139 8.91 4.20 -2.27
CA TYR A 139 8.38 5.55 -2.52
C TYR A 139 7.68 6.20 -1.33
N ALA A 140 7.13 5.40 -0.41
CA ALA A 140 6.53 5.91 0.81
C ALA A 140 6.78 4.98 2.00
N LEU A 141 6.66 5.53 3.20
CA LEU A 141 6.69 4.80 4.47
C LEU A 141 5.41 5.13 5.23
N GLU A 142 4.56 4.13 5.39
CA GLU A 142 3.28 4.20 6.09
C GLU A 142 3.50 3.78 7.54
N ILE A 143 3.55 4.77 8.43
CA ILE A 143 3.89 4.57 9.84
C ILE A 143 2.68 3.99 10.59
N ASP A 144 2.96 2.96 11.40
CA ASP A 144 1.99 2.34 12.32
C ASP A 144 0.67 1.90 11.66
N GLN A 145 0.76 1.44 10.42
CA GLN A 145 -0.39 1.10 9.58
C GLN A 145 -1.16 -0.12 10.09
N LEU A 146 -0.48 -1.15 10.59
CA LEU A 146 -1.11 -2.41 10.95
C LEU A 146 -0.99 -2.68 12.45
N ALA A 147 -1.99 -3.37 13.01
CA ALA A 147 -1.92 -3.85 14.38
C ALA A 147 -1.02 -5.10 14.46
N GLY A 148 -0.14 -5.17 15.47
CA GLY A 148 0.72 -6.34 15.72
C GLY A 148 -0.08 -7.61 15.97
N SER A 149 -1.28 -7.50 16.54
CA SER A 149 -2.21 -8.61 16.73
C SER A 149 -2.57 -9.37 15.44
N SER A 150 -2.44 -8.73 14.27
CA SER A 150 -2.59 -9.39 12.96
C SER A 150 -1.44 -10.36 12.64
N PHE A 151 -0.34 -10.33 13.41
CA PHE A 151 0.90 -11.11 13.19
C PHE A 151 1.36 -11.81 14.48
N LYS A 152 0.43 -12.41 15.23
CA LYS A 152 0.60 -12.98 16.58
C LYS A 152 1.84 -13.86 16.79
N GLU A 153 2.32 -14.55 15.76
CA GLU A 153 3.53 -15.37 15.86
C GLU A 153 4.84 -14.56 15.90
N HIS A 154 4.81 -13.26 15.55
CA HIS A 154 6.01 -12.47 15.29
C HIS A 154 6.05 -11.09 15.94
N CYS A 155 4.94 -10.63 16.52
CA CYS A 155 4.81 -9.30 17.12
C CYS A 155 4.00 -9.33 18.41
N ALA A 156 4.30 -8.44 19.36
CA ALA A 156 3.46 -8.23 20.52
C ALA A 156 2.10 -7.61 20.09
N ASP A 157 1.02 -7.97 20.79
CA ASP A 157 -0.34 -7.49 20.44
C ASP A 157 -0.46 -5.96 20.49
N THR A 158 0.38 -5.30 21.30
CA THR A 158 0.40 -3.83 21.44
C THR A 158 1.30 -3.12 20.44
N GLU A 159 2.12 -3.84 19.67
CA GLU A 159 2.99 -3.24 18.67
C GLU A 159 2.19 -2.80 17.44
N ARG A 160 2.70 -1.73 16.84
CA ARG A 160 2.22 -1.26 15.52
C ARG A 160 3.28 -1.57 14.47
N ILE A 161 2.82 -1.94 13.28
CA ILE A 161 3.68 -2.32 12.17
C ILE A 161 3.53 -1.29 11.06
N SER A 162 4.65 -0.69 10.69
CA SER A 162 4.75 0.18 9.51
C SER A 162 4.90 -0.65 8.24
N CYS A 163 4.57 -0.06 7.08
CA CYS A 163 4.78 -0.67 5.78
C CYS A 163 5.59 0.27 4.87
N VAL A 164 6.43 -0.33 4.01
CA VAL A 164 7.06 0.39 2.90
C VAL A 164 6.19 0.20 1.67
N PHE A 165 5.77 1.31 1.06
CA PHE A 165 5.12 1.30 -0.24
C PHE A 165 6.18 1.15 -1.32
N ASN A 166 6.18 0.00 -1.99
CA ASN A 166 7.05 -0.33 -3.10
C ASN A 166 6.27 -0.24 -4.41
N PHE A 167 6.94 0.19 -5.49
CA PHE A 167 6.29 0.36 -6.78
C PHE A 167 7.22 0.05 -7.96
N ILE A 168 6.67 -0.50 -9.03
CA ILE A 168 7.29 -0.60 -10.36
C ILE A 168 6.34 0.01 -11.41
N GLU A 169 6.89 0.88 -12.26
CA GLU A 169 6.11 1.65 -13.22
C GLU A 169 6.17 1.04 -14.62
N TYR A 170 5.00 0.86 -15.24
CA TYR A 170 4.87 0.41 -16.62
C TYR A 170 4.56 1.56 -17.58
N THR A 171 3.72 2.51 -17.18
CA THR A 171 3.35 3.68 -17.98
C THR A 171 3.68 4.97 -17.23
N LYS A 172 3.89 6.08 -17.96
CA LYS A 172 4.07 7.42 -17.35
C LYS A 172 2.72 8.12 -17.17
N PRO A 173 2.56 9.02 -16.18
CA PRO A 173 1.38 9.87 -16.10
C PRO A 173 1.30 10.85 -17.28
N SER A 174 0.08 11.21 -17.67
CA SER A 174 -0.20 12.21 -18.71
C SER A 174 -0.38 13.63 -18.15
N LEU A 175 -0.56 13.74 -16.82
CA LEU A 175 -0.78 15.01 -16.12
C LEU A 175 0.52 15.50 -15.50
N PRO A 176 0.69 16.83 -15.30
CA PRO A 176 1.83 17.38 -14.58
C PRO A 176 1.83 16.90 -13.12
N THR A 177 3.02 16.93 -12.52
CA THR A 177 3.24 16.61 -11.11
C THR A 177 3.63 17.88 -10.36
N TYR A 178 2.72 18.43 -9.57
CA TYR A 178 3.00 19.59 -8.72
C TYR A 178 3.65 19.14 -7.42
N ILE A 179 4.70 19.85 -6.99
CA ILE A 179 5.44 19.54 -5.76
C ILE A 179 5.33 20.71 -4.78
N PRO A 180 4.94 20.45 -3.50
CA PRO A 180 5.02 21.45 -2.45
C PRO A 180 6.46 21.85 -2.18
N ASN A 181 6.77 23.14 -2.05
CA ASN A 181 8.13 23.64 -1.81
C ASN A 181 8.75 23.00 -0.55
N VAL A 182 7.97 22.79 0.49
CA VAL A 182 8.43 22.22 1.77
C VAL A 182 8.97 20.77 1.62
N TYR A 183 8.56 20.06 0.58
CA TYR A 183 8.95 18.66 0.32
C TYR A 183 9.71 18.48 -1.01
N GLU A 184 10.15 19.59 -1.62
CA GLU A 184 10.70 19.58 -2.99
C GLU A 184 11.86 18.60 -3.15
N ASP A 185 12.87 18.66 -2.28
CA ASP A 185 14.08 17.84 -2.40
C ASP A 185 13.77 16.34 -2.29
N MET A 186 12.95 15.95 -1.31
CA MET A 186 12.60 14.56 -1.10
C MET A 186 11.68 14.05 -2.20
N ALA A 187 10.67 14.81 -2.59
CA ALA A 187 9.77 14.41 -3.66
C ALA A 187 10.50 14.25 -5.01
N ARG A 188 11.41 15.15 -5.34
CA ARG A 188 12.26 15.02 -6.55
C ARG A 188 13.16 13.79 -6.49
N THR A 189 13.73 13.49 -5.33
CA THR A 189 14.55 12.27 -5.12
C THR A 189 13.74 11.01 -5.36
N LEU A 190 12.51 10.94 -4.82
CA LEU A 190 11.62 9.79 -4.98
C LEU A 190 11.10 9.65 -6.43
N LEU A 191 10.85 10.76 -7.12
CA LEU A 191 10.35 10.74 -8.50
C LEU A 191 11.45 10.44 -9.54
N GLN A 192 12.73 10.62 -9.19
CA GLN A 192 13.86 10.49 -10.12
C GLN A 192 13.96 9.10 -10.78
N PRO A 193 13.73 7.96 -10.11
CA PRO A 193 13.78 6.64 -10.74
C PRO A 193 12.63 6.33 -11.70
N LEU A 194 11.54 7.11 -11.63
CA LEU A 194 10.34 6.91 -12.44
C LEU A 194 10.52 7.46 -13.86
N LYS A 195 9.63 7.07 -14.76
CA LYS A 195 9.55 7.68 -16.09
C LYS A 195 9.34 9.18 -15.96
N LYS A 196 9.92 9.95 -16.90
CA LYS A 196 9.94 11.41 -16.85
C LYS A 196 8.56 12.02 -16.53
N ARG A 197 8.53 12.86 -15.49
CA ARG A 197 7.39 13.71 -15.11
C ARG A 197 7.60 15.14 -15.62
N ASP A 198 6.49 15.82 -15.87
CA ASP A 198 6.47 17.27 -16.00
C ASP A 198 6.28 17.86 -14.59
N ILE A 199 7.41 18.22 -13.95
CA ILE A 199 7.44 18.62 -12.54
C ILE A 199 7.31 20.14 -12.46
N LEU A 200 6.27 20.59 -11.75
CA LEU A 200 5.95 22.00 -11.53
C LEU A 200 5.94 22.34 -10.03
N ALA A 201 6.30 23.57 -9.69
CA ALA A 201 6.13 24.09 -8.33
C ALA A 201 4.64 24.32 -8.04
N SER A 202 4.19 23.90 -6.86
CA SER A 202 2.81 24.15 -6.43
C SER A 202 2.70 25.51 -5.75
N THR A 203 2.26 26.53 -6.49
CA THR A 203 2.19 27.91 -6.02
C THR A 203 0.78 28.49 -5.95
N ALA A 204 -0.23 27.75 -6.45
CA ALA A 204 -1.62 28.22 -6.41
C ALA A 204 -2.19 28.15 -4.97
N VAL A 205 -3.11 29.06 -4.66
CA VAL A 205 -3.87 29.06 -3.42
C VAL A 205 -5.01 28.02 -3.49
N LEU A 206 -5.56 27.66 -2.34
CA LEU A 206 -6.74 26.78 -2.27
C LEU A 206 -7.91 27.37 -3.10
N PRO A 207 -8.72 26.50 -3.72
CA PRO A 207 -9.88 26.95 -4.49
C PRO A 207 -10.89 27.66 -3.59
N GLN A 208 -11.53 28.70 -4.12
CA GLN A 208 -12.59 29.46 -3.43
C GLN A 208 -13.99 28.85 -3.67
N GLN A 209 -14.07 27.85 -4.52
CA GLN A 209 -15.30 27.15 -4.90
C GLN A 209 -15.00 25.67 -5.15
N GLY A 210 -16.04 24.85 -5.20
CA GLY A 210 -15.93 23.43 -5.40
C GLY A 210 -16.08 22.63 -4.11
N ASN A 211 -16.33 21.34 -4.25
CA ASN A 211 -16.48 20.41 -3.16
C ASN A 211 -15.29 19.47 -3.06
N LEU A 212 -15.00 18.99 -1.87
CA LEU A 212 -14.10 17.90 -1.64
C LEU A 212 -14.55 16.65 -2.43
N ARG A 213 -13.63 16.07 -3.21
CA ARG A 213 -13.83 14.78 -3.87
C ARG A 213 -12.78 13.81 -3.36
N GLN A 214 -13.24 12.82 -2.60
CA GLN A 214 -12.38 11.82 -1.99
C GLN A 214 -13.00 10.43 -2.03
N GLU A 215 -12.15 9.44 -1.86
CA GLU A 215 -12.50 8.04 -1.58
C GLU A 215 -11.86 7.67 -0.25
N GLU A 216 -12.52 6.79 0.51
CA GLU A 216 -12.01 6.36 1.81
C GLU A 216 -12.02 4.84 1.95
N LYS A 217 -11.08 4.32 2.74
CA LYS A 217 -11.04 2.94 3.19
C LYS A 217 -10.71 2.90 4.67
N TYR A 218 -11.60 2.35 5.45
CA TYR A 218 -11.40 2.14 6.87
C TYR A 218 -11.14 0.67 7.16
N TYR A 219 -9.97 0.37 7.70
CA TYR A 219 -9.55 -0.96 8.12
C TYR A 219 -9.71 -1.06 9.64
N GLU A 220 -10.91 -1.40 10.09
CA GLU A 220 -11.27 -1.44 11.52
C GLU A 220 -10.33 -2.35 12.31
N PHE A 221 -10.02 -3.54 11.80
CA PHE A 221 -9.10 -4.49 12.43
C PHE A 221 -7.69 -3.94 12.64
N ALA A 222 -7.28 -2.97 11.83
CA ALA A 222 -5.99 -2.30 11.92
C ALA A 222 -6.06 -0.93 12.60
N GLY A 223 -7.25 -0.38 12.84
CA GLY A 223 -7.42 1.00 13.28
C GLY A 223 -6.80 2.00 12.30
N THR A 224 -6.86 1.71 11.01
CA THR A 224 -6.24 2.52 9.95
C THR A 224 -7.29 3.05 9.00
N TRP A 225 -7.23 4.35 8.76
CA TRP A 225 -8.12 5.03 7.83
C TRP A 225 -7.31 5.69 6.72
N LYS A 226 -7.53 5.27 5.48
CA LYS A 226 -6.87 5.79 4.28
C LYS A 226 -7.85 6.61 3.46
N LEU A 227 -7.45 7.83 3.09
CA LEU A 227 -8.20 8.71 2.21
C LEU A 227 -7.40 9.00 0.94
N ALA A 228 -8.07 8.98 -0.19
CA ALA A 228 -7.54 9.42 -1.48
C ALA A 228 -8.29 10.68 -1.91
N VAL A 229 -7.63 11.82 -1.86
CA VAL A 229 -8.19 13.15 -2.17
C VAL A 229 -7.89 13.48 -3.63
N TRP A 230 -8.92 13.39 -4.47
CA TRP A 230 -8.86 13.74 -5.88
C TRP A 230 -8.85 15.23 -6.10
N GLU A 231 -9.68 15.97 -5.34
CA GLU A 231 -9.83 17.42 -5.40
C GLU A 231 -10.13 17.94 -3.99
N THR A 232 -9.45 19.02 -3.60
CA THR A 232 -9.80 19.76 -2.38
C THR A 232 -10.92 20.74 -2.68
N GLY A 233 -11.87 20.91 -1.75
CA GLY A 233 -12.94 21.90 -1.86
C GLY A 233 -12.53 23.28 -1.32
N ALA A 234 -13.45 24.21 -1.39
CA ALA A 234 -13.30 25.55 -0.77
C ALA A 234 -13.22 25.50 0.76
N THR A 235 -13.71 24.43 1.37
CA THR A 235 -13.77 24.16 2.82
C THR A 235 -12.64 23.24 3.29
N TRP A 236 -11.55 23.11 2.54
CA TRP A 236 -10.51 22.12 2.83
C TRP A 236 -9.96 22.16 4.26
N SER A 237 -9.77 23.37 4.83
CA SER A 237 -9.31 23.51 6.21
C SER A 237 -10.30 22.94 7.22
N GLU A 238 -11.57 23.20 7.03
CA GLU A 238 -12.67 22.67 7.85
C GLU A 238 -12.82 21.16 7.64
N ASP A 239 -12.66 20.69 6.41
CA ASP A 239 -12.74 19.27 6.06
C ASP A 239 -11.63 18.47 6.78
N VAL A 240 -10.40 18.99 6.84
CA VAL A 240 -9.28 18.36 7.57
C VAL A 240 -9.55 18.31 9.08
N ALA A 241 -10.11 19.37 9.66
CA ALA A 241 -10.50 19.36 11.07
C ALA A 241 -11.60 18.34 11.35
N ALA A 242 -12.60 18.23 10.47
CA ALA A 242 -13.68 17.25 10.56
C ALA A 242 -13.16 15.81 10.43
N LEU A 243 -12.18 15.55 9.54
CA LEU A 243 -11.53 14.25 9.41
C LEU A 243 -10.87 13.81 10.71
N LEU A 244 -10.16 14.69 11.40
CA LEU A 244 -9.53 14.37 12.68
C LEU A 244 -10.55 14.09 13.79
N ALA A 245 -11.63 14.88 13.85
CA ALA A 245 -12.70 14.64 14.80
C ALA A 245 -13.37 13.28 14.57
N GLU A 246 -13.63 12.93 13.33
CA GLU A 246 -14.19 11.63 12.95
C GLU A 246 -13.20 10.48 13.21
N ALA A 247 -11.90 10.68 12.94
CA ALA A 247 -10.87 9.69 13.25
C ALA A 247 -10.80 9.38 14.75
N ALA A 248 -10.91 10.41 15.60
CA ALA A 248 -10.98 10.23 17.05
C ALA A 248 -12.23 9.43 17.47
N ARG A 249 -13.39 9.73 16.88
CA ARG A 249 -14.65 9.02 17.15
C ARG A 249 -14.59 7.54 16.75
N ARG A 250 -13.89 7.21 15.65
CA ARG A 250 -13.68 5.85 15.16
C ARG A 250 -12.51 5.12 15.85
N ASN A 251 -11.82 5.75 16.81
CA ASN A 251 -10.59 5.21 17.42
C ASN A 251 -9.51 4.85 16.38
N VAL A 252 -9.36 5.68 15.34
CA VAL A 252 -8.31 5.52 14.34
C VAL A 252 -6.95 5.75 15.00
N VAL A 253 -5.98 4.87 14.71
CA VAL A 253 -4.60 5.02 15.16
C VAL A 253 -3.73 5.61 14.06
N SER A 254 -3.85 5.13 12.82
CA SER A 254 -3.12 5.66 11.67
C SER A 254 -4.09 6.25 10.66
N LEU A 255 -4.02 7.57 10.47
CA LEU A 255 -4.80 8.30 9.46
C LEU A 255 -3.87 8.73 8.33
N GLN A 256 -4.17 8.28 7.14
CA GLN A 256 -3.38 8.50 5.93
C GLN A 256 -4.21 9.27 4.90
N VAL A 257 -3.64 10.35 4.34
CA VAL A 257 -4.28 11.19 3.34
C VAL A 257 -3.35 11.29 2.12
N ALA A 258 -3.70 10.60 1.05
CA ALA A 258 -3.06 10.76 -0.24
C ALA A 258 -3.72 11.93 -0.98
N VAL A 259 -2.95 12.95 -1.35
CA VAL A 259 -3.45 14.11 -2.11
C VAL A 259 -2.93 14.03 -3.54
N ASN A 260 -3.81 14.24 -4.52
CA ASN A 260 -3.46 14.19 -5.94
C ASN A 260 -2.41 15.24 -6.30
N MET A 261 -1.26 14.81 -6.81
CA MET A 261 -0.15 15.69 -7.22
C MET A 261 -0.42 16.41 -8.56
N ALA A 262 -1.54 16.18 -9.22
CA ALA A 262 -1.96 16.99 -10.38
C ALA A 262 -2.65 18.29 -9.98
N LEU A 263 -2.83 18.58 -8.69
CA LEU A 263 -3.45 19.81 -8.20
C LEU A 263 -2.45 20.96 -8.12
N PRO A 264 -2.65 22.09 -8.84
CA PRO A 264 -1.73 23.24 -8.79
C PRO A 264 -1.59 23.84 -7.39
N HIS A 265 -2.57 23.67 -6.52
CA HIS A 265 -2.64 24.15 -5.13
C HIS A 265 -2.26 23.07 -4.08
N LEU A 266 -1.59 22.01 -4.50
CA LEU A 266 -1.15 20.94 -3.60
C LEU A 266 -0.35 21.47 -2.40
N GLY A 267 0.53 22.46 -2.61
CA GLY A 267 1.31 23.08 -1.53
C GLY A 267 0.43 23.70 -0.45
N ALA A 268 -0.59 24.46 -0.85
CA ALA A 268 -1.55 25.04 0.09
C ALA A 268 -2.39 23.93 0.81
N ALA A 269 -2.79 22.90 0.08
CA ALA A 269 -3.52 21.76 0.67
C ALA A 269 -2.67 21.00 1.72
N VAL A 270 -1.40 20.80 1.43
CA VAL A 270 -0.43 20.17 2.35
C VAL A 270 -0.20 21.02 3.60
N GLU A 271 -0.13 22.35 3.48
CA GLU A 271 0.04 23.21 4.65
C GLU A 271 -1.14 23.13 5.63
N GLU A 272 -2.38 22.96 5.14
CA GLU A 272 -3.53 22.74 6.03
C GLU A 272 -3.42 21.41 6.79
N LEU A 273 -2.99 20.34 6.12
CA LEU A 273 -2.72 19.06 6.79
C LEU A 273 -1.60 19.20 7.84
N ARG A 274 -0.51 19.90 7.49
CA ARG A 274 0.63 20.15 8.39
C ARG A 274 0.23 20.94 9.64
N LYS A 275 -0.62 21.93 9.52
CA LYS A 275 -1.18 22.70 10.66
C LYS A 275 -1.93 21.81 11.66
N GLN A 276 -2.47 20.70 11.18
CA GLN A 276 -3.22 19.71 11.97
C GLN A 276 -2.35 18.52 12.43
N GLY A 277 -1.02 18.63 12.31
CA GLY A 277 -0.08 17.63 12.80
C GLY A 277 0.26 16.50 11.83
N PHE A 278 -0.25 16.54 10.60
CA PHE A 278 0.17 15.58 9.58
C PHE A 278 1.62 15.82 9.17
N PHE A 279 2.34 14.73 8.93
CA PHE A 279 3.70 14.72 8.44
C PHE A 279 3.82 13.94 7.13
N PHE A 280 4.93 14.12 6.44
CA PHE A 280 5.23 13.50 5.17
C PHE A 280 5.30 11.96 5.28
N GLY A 281 4.67 11.26 4.35
CA GLY A 281 4.74 9.79 4.22
C GLY A 281 5.51 9.33 2.99
N GLY A 282 5.51 10.14 1.93
CA GLY A 282 6.16 9.80 0.67
C GLY A 282 5.36 10.17 -0.57
N VAL A 283 5.72 9.55 -1.68
CA VAL A 283 5.00 9.68 -2.96
C VAL A 283 4.35 8.33 -3.29
N LEU A 284 3.14 8.35 -3.82
CA LEU A 284 2.40 7.20 -4.31
C LEU A 284 2.30 7.30 -5.85
N PRO A 285 3.25 6.71 -6.60
CA PRO A 285 3.26 6.86 -8.05
C PRO A 285 2.00 6.29 -8.69
N ARG A 286 1.44 7.02 -9.66
CA ARG A 286 0.25 6.63 -10.43
C ARG A 286 -1.04 6.44 -9.61
N TRP A 287 -1.06 6.84 -8.32
CA TRP A 287 -2.17 6.59 -7.39
C TRP A 287 -3.52 7.10 -7.88
N PHE A 288 -3.50 8.22 -8.61
CA PHE A 288 -4.67 8.86 -9.23
C PHE A 288 -4.66 8.79 -10.77
N GLY A 289 -3.83 7.92 -11.37
CA GLY A 289 -3.45 8.06 -12.77
C GLY A 289 -2.34 9.12 -12.95
N SER A 290 -2.36 10.22 -12.19
CA SER A 290 -1.24 11.04 -11.75
C SER A 290 -0.64 10.49 -10.47
N ASP A 291 0.44 11.10 -9.97
CA ASP A 291 1.04 10.69 -8.70
C ASP A 291 0.23 11.22 -7.49
N GLY A 292 0.40 10.61 -6.32
CA GLY A 292 -0.15 11.04 -5.05
C GLY A 292 0.94 11.44 -4.06
N LEU A 293 0.70 12.44 -3.21
CA LEU A 293 1.53 12.77 -2.07
C LEU A 293 0.87 12.21 -0.81
N LEU A 294 1.58 11.36 -0.07
CA LEU A 294 1.11 10.79 1.17
C LEU A 294 1.44 11.70 2.35
N MET A 295 0.41 12.14 3.06
CA MET A 295 0.49 12.77 4.37
C MET A 295 -0.14 11.84 5.40
N GLN A 296 0.39 11.81 6.63
CA GLN A 296 -0.08 10.89 7.64
C GLN A 296 0.01 11.47 9.05
N VAL A 297 -0.84 11.01 9.94
CA VAL A 297 -0.78 11.30 11.37
C VAL A 297 -1.07 10.04 12.18
N VAL A 298 -0.30 9.83 13.25
CA VAL A 298 -0.56 8.77 14.23
C VAL A 298 -1.29 9.38 15.42
N LEU A 299 -2.46 8.84 15.74
CA LEU A 299 -3.35 9.32 16.79
C LEU A 299 -3.24 8.43 18.04
N GLY A 300 -3.29 9.03 19.21
CA GLY A 300 -3.26 8.28 20.48
C GLY A 300 -1.88 7.85 20.97
N GLY A 301 -0.80 8.28 20.33
CA GLY A 301 0.58 7.98 20.74
C GLY A 301 1.63 8.61 19.85
N GLU A 302 2.89 8.32 20.16
CA GLU A 302 4.01 8.72 19.29
C GLU A 302 4.23 7.67 18.19
N PRO A 303 4.53 8.10 16.95
CA PRO A 303 4.85 7.19 15.86
C PRO A 303 6.06 6.29 16.16
N ASN A 304 5.94 5.00 15.90
CA ASN A 304 7.00 4.02 16.15
C ASN A 304 8.00 3.94 14.98
N PHE A 305 8.77 5.02 14.75
CA PHE A 305 9.80 5.01 13.69
C PHE A 305 10.88 3.96 13.94
N ALA A 306 11.24 3.71 15.21
CA ALA A 306 12.33 2.80 15.57
C ALA A 306 11.97 1.32 15.31
N GLY A 307 10.69 0.94 15.40
CA GLY A 307 10.20 -0.42 15.17
C GLY A 307 10.27 -0.85 13.70
N ALA A 308 10.38 0.09 12.77
CA ALA A 308 10.43 -0.22 11.34
C ALA A 308 11.80 -0.79 10.94
N LYS A 309 11.84 -2.08 10.60
CA LYS A 309 13.01 -2.76 10.01
C LYS A 309 13.01 -2.50 8.50
N LEU A 310 14.02 -1.76 8.00
CA LEU A 310 14.06 -1.26 6.63
C LEU A 310 15.24 -1.83 5.85
N TYR A 311 14.95 -2.50 4.74
CA TYR A 311 15.94 -3.21 3.94
C TYR A 311 16.80 -2.27 3.09
N THR A 312 16.19 -1.34 2.36
CA THR A 312 16.90 -0.48 1.41
C THR A 312 17.42 0.81 2.07
N GLN A 313 18.37 1.48 1.39
CA GLN A 313 18.82 2.81 1.83
C GLN A 313 17.72 3.85 1.64
N THR A 314 16.94 3.77 0.56
CA THR A 314 15.81 4.69 0.28
C THR A 314 14.80 4.66 1.42
N ALA A 315 14.37 3.46 1.86
CA ALA A 315 13.44 3.33 2.98
C ALA A 315 14.01 3.91 4.29
N ARG A 316 15.30 3.71 4.56
CA ARG A 316 15.97 4.30 5.74
C ARG A 316 16.01 5.83 5.66
N THR A 317 16.30 6.39 4.50
CA THR A 317 16.29 7.84 4.26
C THR A 317 14.87 8.41 4.41
N LEU A 318 13.86 7.73 3.86
CA LEU A 318 12.45 8.07 4.06
C LEU A 318 12.07 8.11 5.53
N ARG A 319 12.45 7.10 6.33
CA ARG A 319 12.18 7.09 7.77
C ARG A 319 12.76 8.30 8.48
N GLN A 320 14.03 8.63 8.19
CA GLN A 320 14.68 9.78 8.79
C GLN A 320 13.96 11.10 8.42
N TYR A 321 13.54 11.22 7.17
CA TYR A 321 12.84 12.40 6.68
C TYR A 321 11.43 12.51 7.31
N CYS A 322 10.65 11.42 7.35
CA CYS A 322 9.34 11.39 7.98
C CYS A 322 9.44 11.73 9.49
N GLN A 323 10.43 11.18 10.18
CA GLN A 323 10.66 11.46 11.59
C GLN A 323 11.01 12.93 11.81
N ALA A 324 11.92 13.51 11.02
CA ALA A 324 12.30 14.90 11.13
C ALA A 324 11.12 15.85 10.86
N ASP A 325 10.29 15.57 9.83
CA ASP A 325 9.09 16.37 9.56
C ASP A 325 8.06 16.26 10.69
N TRP A 326 7.87 15.07 11.26
CA TRP A 326 7.00 14.87 12.42
C TRP A 326 7.49 15.65 13.66
N GLU A 327 8.80 15.62 13.96
CA GLU A 327 9.38 16.37 15.09
C GLU A 327 9.12 17.88 14.96
N LEU A 328 9.15 18.41 13.74
CA LEU A 328 8.78 19.81 13.48
C LEU A 328 7.28 20.12 13.71
N ARG A 329 6.41 19.12 13.84
CA ARG A 329 4.96 19.32 14.12
C ARG A 329 4.66 19.31 15.63
N LYS A 330 5.59 18.84 16.48
CA LYS A 330 5.45 18.84 17.95
C LYS A 330 5.62 20.24 18.58
N THR A 331 6.24 21.16 17.87
CA THR A 331 6.51 22.54 18.30
C THR A 331 5.43 23.48 17.81
#